data_da0032455a4b7b65c45e7c1599744890
#
_entry.id   da0032455a4b7b65c45e7c1599744890
#
_cell.length_a   1.000
_cell.length_b   1.000
_cell.length_c   1.000
_cell.angle_alpha   90.00
_cell.angle_beta   90.00
_cell.angle_gamma   90.00
#
_symmetry.space_group_name_H-M   'P 1'
#
loop_
_entity.id
_entity.type
_entity.pdbx_description
1 polymer ?
#
loop_
_entity_poly.entity_id
_entity_poly.type
_entity_poly.pdbx_seq_one_letter_code
_entity_poly.pdbx_strand_id
1 'polypeptide(L)'
;VTERGYEVVLIEANRIGWGASGRNGGQIIGGIGHTPERFKKSIGEEGINTIYRMGIEARDIIKERVETYSIDCDLKWGYCDVALKPRHMKDFAEWRDWEKTIGNPHPYTLLDASELKEFVNSDRYLGGLHNTANGHIHPLNLCIGEAAAAVSRGARIFEQTRALEIMPGDRVVVRTEQGRV
;
A
#
# COMPACT_ATOMS: atom_id res chain seq x y z
N VAL A 1 -10.16 4.91 13.27
CA VAL A 1 -10.32 5.28 14.69
C VAL A 1 -11.68 5.93 14.92
N THR A 2 -12.09 6.93 14.12
CA THR A 2 -13.44 7.55 14.19
C THR A 2 -14.57 6.53 13.98
N GLU A 3 -14.42 5.58 13.06
CA GLU A 3 -15.36 4.48 12.83
C GLU A 3 -15.59 3.60 14.08
N ARG A 4 -14.62 3.60 15.00
CA ARG A 4 -14.71 2.91 16.28
C ARG A 4 -15.28 3.78 17.41
N GLY A 5 -15.81 4.97 17.08
CA GLY A 5 -16.45 5.87 18.03
C GLY A 5 -15.50 6.75 18.86
N TYR A 6 -14.22 6.81 18.52
CA TYR A 6 -13.29 7.70 19.21
C TYR A 6 -13.41 9.14 18.68
N GLU A 7 -13.32 10.12 19.60
CA GLU A 7 -13.07 11.51 19.22
C GLU A 7 -11.62 11.65 18.74
N VAL A 8 -11.44 12.14 17.51
CA VAL A 8 -10.12 12.21 16.86
C VAL A 8 -9.76 13.62 16.49
N VAL A 9 -8.57 14.03 16.90
CA VAL A 9 -7.89 15.23 16.42
C VAL A 9 -6.62 14.80 15.72
N LEU A 10 -6.43 15.24 14.46
CA LEU A 10 -5.22 15.06 13.69
C LEU A 10 -4.58 16.43 13.46
N ILE A 11 -3.29 16.53 13.78
CA ILE A 11 -2.50 17.74 13.47
C ILE A 11 -1.43 17.39 12.43
N GLU A 12 -1.28 18.23 11.43
CA GLU A 12 -0.30 18.10 10.34
C GLU A 12 0.55 19.37 10.28
N ALA A 13 1.86 19.20 10.26
CA ALA A 13 2.80 20.33 10.27
C ALA A 13 2.72 21.19 9.01
N ASN A 14 2.35 20.60 7.88
CA ASN A 14 2.21 21.27 6.59
C ASN A 14 0.76 21.18 6.11
N ARG A 15 0.54 20.48 5.00
CA ARG A 15 -0.77 20.16 4.44
C ARG A 15 -0.92 18.65 4.32
N ILE A 16 -2.14 18.15 4.30
CA ILE A 16 -2.41 16.71 4.08
C ILE A 16 -1.72 16.25 2.81
N GLY A 17 -0.98 15.14 2.92
CA GLY A 17 -0.24 14.55 1.80
C GLY A 17 1.03 15.30 1.38
N TRP A 18 1.46 16.32 2.12
CA TRP A 18 2.69 17.06 1.77
C TRP A 18 3.96 16.20 1.85
N GLY A 19 4.00 15.25 2.74
CA GLY A 19 5.11 14.31 2.91
C GLY A 19 5.11 13.15 1.91
N ALA A 20 5.74 12.05 2.28
CA ALA A 20 5.89 10.86 1.45
C ALA A 20 4.54 10.22 1.05
N SER A 21 3.50 10.33 1.87
CA SER A 21 2.17 9.78 1.58
C SER A 21 1.56 10.33 0.30
N GLY A 22 1.77 11.61 -0.03
CA GLY A 22 1.28 12.21 -1.26
C GLY A 22 2.33 12.30 -2.39
N ARG A 23 3.57 11.84 -2.17
CA ARG A 23 4.70 12.03 -3.09
C ARG A 23 5.42 10.73 -3.46
N ASN A 24 4.77 9.61 -3.35
CA ASN A 24 5.29 8.31 -3.77
C ASN A 24 4.83 7.94 -5.19
N GLY A 25 5.27 6.80 -5.69
CA GLY A 25 4.93 6.33 -7.04
C GLY A 25 3.51 5.77 -7.18
N GLY A 26 2.73 5.72 -6.11
CA GLY A 26 1.34 5.25 -6.11
C GLY A 26 1.18 3.75 -6.34
N GLN A 27 2.23 2.97 -6.26
CA GLN A 27 2.17 1.54 -6.48
C GLN A 27 1.59 0.82 -5.26
N ILE A 28 0.57 0.01 -5.50
CA ILE A 28 -0.03 -0.88 -4.51
C ILE A 28 0.52 -2.28 -4.76
N ILE A 29 1.58 -2.63 -4.04
CA ILE A 29 2.25 -3.92 -4.18
C ILE A 29 2.24 -4.58 -2.79
N GLY A 30 1.81 -5.84 -2.73
CA GLY A 30 1.84 -6.61 -1.49
C GLY A 30 3.27 -6.84 -0.97
N GLY A 31 3.39 -7.02 0.35
CA GLY A 31 4.67 -7.27 1.03
C GLY A 31 5.22 -6.04 1.74
N ILE A 32 6.50 -6.10 2.13
CA ILE A 32 7.17 -5.09 2.97
C ILE A 32 8.27 -4.32 2.24
N GLY A 33 8.29 -4.36 0.91
CA GLY A 33 9.30 -3.66 0.10
C GLY A 33 10.70 -4.30 0.10
N HIS A 34 10.88 -5.42 0.77
CA HIS A 34 12.11 -6.22 0.78
C HIS A 34 11.79 -7.69 0.62
N THR A 35 12.75 -8.47 0.11
CA THR A 35 12.66 -9.91 0.02
C THR A 35 12.50 -10.50 1.43
N PRO A 36 11.36 -11.09 1.78
CA PRO A 36 11.10 -11.57 3.14
C PRO A 36 12.12 -12.60 3.64
N GLU A 37 12.76 -13.35 2.74
CA GLU A 37 13.82 -14.32 3.06
C GLU A 37 14.94 -13.71 3.91
N ARG A 38 15.20 -12.40 3.78
CA ARG A 38 16.16 -11.69 4.63
C ARG A 38 15.81 -11.75 6.11
N PHE A 39 14.53 -11.88 6.42
CA PHE A 39 14.00 -11.93 7.78
C PHE A 39 13.75 -13.34 8.27
N LYS A 40 13.85 -14.36 7.40
CA LYS A 40 13.56 -15.77 7.72
C LYS A 40 14.28 -16.26 8.97
N LYS A 41 15.54 -15.83 9.18
CA LYS A 41 16.31 -16.18 10.38
C LYS A 41 15.75 -15.57 11.67
N SER A 42 15.09 -14.42 11.58
CA SER A 42 14.58 -13.68 12.74
C SER A 42 13.15 -14.06 13.10
N ILE A 43 12.29 -14.31 12.09
CA ILE A 43 10.85 -14.52 12.28
C ILE A 43 10.34 -15.89 11.84
N GLY A 44 11.23 -16.73 11.30
CA GLY A 44 10.87 -18.07 10.82
C GLY A 44 9.96 -18.06 9.59
N GLU A 45 9.57 -19.25 9.16
CA GLU A 45 8.74 -19.44 7.97
C GLU A 45 7.29 -18.94 8.18
N GLU A 46 6.73 -19.18 9.36
CA GLU A 46 5.39 -18.69 9.72
C GLU A 46 5.33 -17.17 9.79
N GLY A 47 6.40 -16.51 10.27
CA GLY A 47 6.52 -15.06 10.23
C GLY A 47 6.53 -14.52 8.79
N ILE A 48 7.23 -15.18 7.88
CA ILE A 48 7.22 -14.84 6.45
C ILE A 48 5.80 -14.97 5.87
N ASN A 49 5.14 -16.10 6.08
CA ASN A 49 3.78 -16.32 5.61
C ASN A 49 2.80 -15.28 6.17
N THR A 50 2.99 -14.88 7.43
CA THR A 50 2.18 -13.84 8.07
C THR A 50 2.35 -12.48 7.37
N ILE A 51 3.58 -12.07 7.07
CA ILE A 51 3.86 -10.84 6.33
C ILE A 51 3.15 -10.81 4.97
N TYR A 52 3.16 -11.92 4.24
CA TYR A 52 2.47 -12.00 2.95
C TYR A 52 0.96 -11.91 3.10
N ARG A 53 0.37 -12.61 4.09
CA ARG A 53 -1.07 -12.47 4.39
C ARG A 53 -1.45 -11.03 4.76
N MET A 54 -0.64 -10.36 5.57
CA MET A 54 -0.83 -8.93 5.88
C MET A 54 -0.74 -8.04 4.63
N GLY A 55 0.14 -8.37 3.68
CA GLY A 55 0.23 -7.66 2.40
C GLY A 55 -1.01 -7.82 1.53
N ILE A 56 -1.65 -9.00 1.54
CA ILE A 56 -2.93 -9.25 0.87
C ILE A 56 -4.02 -8.41 1.53
N GLU A 57 -4.17 -8.52 2.85
CA GLU A 57 -5.15 -7.77 3.64
C GLU A 57 -5.01 -6.25 3.45
N ALA A 58 -3.78 -5.74 3.42
CA ALA A 58 -3.53 -4.30 3.21
C ALA A 58 -4.07 -3.79 1.87
N ARG A 59 -3.99 -4.58 0.80
CA ARG A 59 -4.57 -4.23 -0.51
C ARG A 59 -6.10 -4.23 -0.47
N ASP A 60 -6.68 -5.22 0.18
CA ASP A 60 -8.13 -5.32 0.34
C ASP A 60 -8.70 -4.14 1.14
N ILE A 61 -7.99 -3.71 2.20
CA ILE A 61 -8.34 -2.51 2.98
C ILE A 61 -8.32 -1.25 2.12
N ILE A 62 -7.31 -1.08 1.25
CA ILE A 62 -7.25 0.08 0.33
C ILE A 62 -8.45 0.05 -0.60
N LYS A 63 -8.75 -1.10 -1.21
CA LYS A 63 -9.90 -1.28 -2.10
C LYS A 63 -11.20 -0.92 -1.40
N GLU A 64 -11.45 -1.51 -0.24
CA GLU A 64 -12.64 -1.28 0.56
C GLU A 64 -12.83 0.21 0.91
N ARG A 65 -11.76 0.90 1.29
CA ARG A 65 -11.83 2.32 1.63
C ARG A 65 -12.13 3.19 0.43
N VAL A 66 -11.47 2.94 -0.71
CA VAL A 66 -11.73 3.67 -1.95
C VAL A 66 -13.18 3.51 -2.38
N GLU A 67 -13.73 2.30 -2.31
CA GLU A 67 -15.13 2.01 -2.65
C GLU A 67 -16.10 2.63 -1.62
N THR A 68 -15.87 2.41 -0.33
CA THR A 68 -16.76 2.86 0.76
C THR A 68 -16.89 4.38 0.80
N TYR A 69 -15.80 5.09 0.57
CA TYR A 69 -15.77 6.56 0.65
C TYR A 69 -15.77 7.24 -0.71
N SER A 70 -15.92 6.47 -1.80
CA SER A 70 -15.91 6.97 -3.18
C SER A 70 -14.71 7.89 -3.47
N ILE A 71 -13.52 7.45 -3.08
CA ILE A 71 -12.29 8.24 -3.22
C ILE A 71 -11.85 8.24 -4.69
N ASP A 72 -11.85 9.41 -5.31
CA ASP A 72 -11.35 9.59 -6.67
C ASP A 72 -9.81 9.69 -6.69
N CYS A 73 -9.15 8.54 -6.66
CA CYS A 73 -7.71 8.40 -6.62
C CYS A 73 -7.12 7.64 -7.83
N ASP A 74 -7.88 7.55 -8.91
CA ASP A 74 -7.40 6.89 -10.15
C ASP A 74 -6.95 5.44 -9.94
N LEU A 75 -7.63 4.72 -9.05
CA LEU A 75 -7.28 3.34 -8.71
C LEU A 75 -7.43 2.43 -9.93
N LYS A 76 -6.33 1.79 -10.31
CA LYS A 76 -6.27 0.77 -11.37
C LYS A 76 -5.63 -0.49 -10.83
N TRP A 77 -6.30 -1.61 -11.04
CA TRP A 77 -5.79 -2.93 -10.71
C TRP A 77 -5.12 -3.57 -11.93
N GLY A 78 -4.15 -4.40 -11.67
CA GLY A 78 -3.30 -5.06 -12.65
C GLY A 78 -1.86 -4.58 -12.56
N TYR A 79 -0.94 -5.55 -12.50
CA TYR A 79 0.48 -5.30 -12.42
C TYR A 79 1.22 -6.39 -13.20
N CYS A 80 2.25 -6.02 -13.94
CA CYS A 80 3.03 -6.96 -14.71
C CYS A 80 4.52 -6.70 -14.50
N ASP A 81 5.21 -7.67 -13.91
CA ASP A 81 6.66 -7.73 -13.92
C ASP A 81 7.15 -8.28 -15.26
N VAL A 82 8.20 -7.70 -15.83
CA VAL A 82 8.69 -8.07 -17.16
C VAL A 82 10.08 -8.69 -17.12
N ALA A 83 10.29 -9.73 -17.91
CA ALA A 83 11.53 -10.49 -17.96
C ALA A 83 12.46 -9.99 -19.07
N LEU A 84 13.67 -9.56 -18.69
CA LEU A 84 14.74 -9.16 -19.61
C LEU A 84 15.75 -10.29 -19.87
N LYS A 85 15.73 -11.34 -19.06
CA LYS A 85 16.68 -12.47 -19.11
C LYS A 85 15.97 -13.78 -18.83
N PRO A 86 16.42 -14.91 -19.38
CA PRO A 86 15.79 -16.22 -19.14
C PRO A 86 15.66 -16.57 -17.66
N ARG A 87 16.64 -16.18 -16.84
CA ARG A 87 16.59 -16.41 -15.38
C ARG A 87 15.37 -15.73 -14.73
N HIS A 88 14.96 -14.56 -15.19
CA HIS A 88 13.77 -13.86 -14.64
C HIS A 88 12.50 -14.68 -14.87
N MET A 89 12.37 -15.36 -16.02
CA MET A 89 11.24 -16.23 -16.28
C MET A 89 11.20 -17.42 -15.32
N LYS A 90 12.37 -17.98 -14.97
CA LYS A 90 12.47 -19.04 -13.96
C LYS A 90 12.07 -18.51 -12.58
N ASP A 91 12.61 -17.36 -12.18
CA ASP A 91 12.30 -16.72 -10.90
C ASP A 91 10.78 -16.42 -10.79
N PHE A 92 10.16 -15.97 -11.87
CA PHE A 92 8.71 -15.71 -11.95
C PHE A 92 7.87 -17.00 -11.84
N ALA A 93 8.31 -18.08 -12.45
CA ALA A 93 7.63 -19.38 -12.33
C ALA A 93 7.69 -19.90 -10.89
N GLU A 94 8.86 -19.82 -10.26
CA GLU A 94 9.06 -20.19 -8.86
C GLU A 94 8.21 -19.33 -7.92
N TRP A 95 8.16 -18.02 -8.16
CA TRP A 95 7.33 -17.07 -7.40
C TRP A 95 5.85 -17.38 -7.54
N ARG A 96 5.34 -17.56 -8.75
CA ARG A 96 3.95 -17.95 -9.01
C ARG A 96 3.57 -19.22 -8.24
N ASP A 97 4.44 -20.23 -8.27
CA ASP A 97 4.14 -21.52 -7.65
C ASP A 97 4.20 -21.43 -6.12
N TRP A 98 5.11 -20.64 -5.58
CA TRP A 98 5.16 -20.35 -4.15
C TRP A 98 3.92 -19.57 -3.67
N GLU A 99 3.43 -18.56 -4.39
CA GLU A 99 2.22 -17.80 -4.06
C GLU A 99 0.98 -18.71 -3.89
N LYS A 100 0.90 -19.80 -4.66
CA LYS A 100 -0.14 -20.82 -4.48
C LYS A 100 -0.02 -21.55 -3.13
N THR A 101 1.19 -21.77 -2.65
CA THR A 101 1.42 -22.50 -1.39
C THR A 101 0.98 -21.71 -0.16
N ILE A 102 1.03 -20.38 -0.22
CA ILE A 102 0.57 -19.51 0.87
C ILE A 102 -0.92 -19.16 0.80
N GLY A 103 -1.62 -19.73 -0.19
CA GLY A 103 -3.06 -19.53 -0.34
C GLY A 103 -3.46 -18.14 -0.82
N ASN A 104 -2.62 -17.50 -1.65
CA ASN A 104 -3.00 -16.21 -2.26
C ASN A 104 -4.27 -16.41 -3.12
N PRO A 105 -5.38 -15.70 -2.84
CA PRO A 105 -6.62 -15.85 -3.61
C PRO A 105 -6.53 -15.24 -5.01
N HIS A 106 -5.47 -14.48 -5.29
CA HIS A 106 -5.26 -13.80 -6.57
C HIS A 106 -4.13 -14.48 -7.33
N PRO A 107 -4.42 -15.36 -8.29
CA PRO A 107 -3.40 -16.12 -9.00
C PRO A 107 -2.51 -15.22 -9.85
N TYR A 108 -1.23 -15.53 -9.83
CA TYR A 108 -0.27 -14.95 -10.78
C TYR A 108 -0.28 -15.75 -12.08
N THR A 109 -0.28 -15.03 -13.20
CA THR A 109 -0.22 -15.62 -14.56
C THR A 109 1.15 -15.37 -15.17
N LEU A 110 1.83 -16.44 -15.53
CA LEU A 110 3.07 -16.34 -16.29
C LEU A 110 2.73 -16.17 -17.77
N LEU A 111 3.24 -15.09 -18.37
CA LEU A 111 3.03 -14.74 -19.76
C LEU A 111 4.29 -15.00 -20.57
N ASP A 112 4.15 -15.57 -21.76
CA ASP A 112 5.22 -15.61 -22.73
C ASP A 112 5.40 -14.25 -23.45
N ALA A 113 6.37 -14.15 -24.37
CA ALA A 113 6.65 -12.90 -25.08
C ALA A 113 5.49 -12.45 -25.96
N SER A 114 4.68 -13.37 -26.49
CA SER A 114 3.54 -13.05 -27.37
C SER A 114 2.34 -12.55 -26.55
N GLU A 115 2.03 -13.22 -25.47
CA GLU A 115 0.98 -12.86 -24.52
C GLU A 115 1.26 -11.51 -23.85
N LEU A 116 2.55 -11.26 -23.51
CA LEU A 116 2.96 -10.00 -22.90
C LEU A 116 2.70 -8.78 -23.80
N LYS A 117 2.65 -8.94 -25.12
CA LYS A 117 2.38 -7.84 -26.06
C LYS A 117 1.01 -7.20 -25.89
N GLU A 118 0.06 -7.90 -25.30
CA GLU A 118 -1.26 -7.32 -24.95
C GLU A 118 -1.15 -6.27 -23.83
N PHE A 119 -0.11 -6.35 -23.00
CA PHE A 119 0.13 -5.45 -21.89
C PHE A 119 1.23 -4.41 -22.19
N VAL A 120 2.30 -4.85 -22.86
CA VAL A 120 3.47 -4.02 -23.15
C VAL A 120 3.92 -4.23 -24.60
N ASN A 121 3.72 -3.24 -25.44
CA ASN A 121 4.12 -3.30 -26.85
C ASN A 121 5.64 -3.10 -27.02
N SER A 122 6.42 -4.15 -26.75
CA SER A 122 7.88 -4.14 -26.85
C SER A 122 8.42 -5.55 -27.11
N ASP A 123 9.36 -5.65 -28.08
CA ASP A 123 10.07 -6.89 -28.39
C ASP A 123 11.26 -7.16 -27.44
N ARG A 124 11.51 -6.27 -26.49
CA ARG A 124 12.65 -6.37 -25.57
C ARG A 124 12.47 -7.44 -24.51
N TYR A 125 11.24 -7.77 -24.17
CA TYR A 125 10.90 -8.64 -23.05
C TYR A 125 10.64 -10.07 -23.51
N LEU A 126 11.10 -11.03 -22.69
CA LEU A 126 10.97 -12.46 -22.94
C LEU A 126 9.65 -13.04 -22.42
N GLY A 127 8.93 -12.28 -21.64
CA GLY A 127 7.68 -12.65 -20.99
C GLY A 127 7.45 -11.80 -19.74
N GLY A 128 6.46 -12.16 -18.94
CA GLY A 128 6.09 -11.42 -17.73
C GLY A 128 5.37 -12.27 -16.71
N LEU A 129 5.19 -11.68 -15.53
CA LEU A 129 4.37 -12.21 -14.46
C LEU A 129 3.27 -11.20 -14.14
N HIS A 130 2.06 -11.52 -14.54
CA HIS A 130 0.89 -10.67 -14.37
C HIS A 130 0.08 -11.08 -13.14
N ASN A 131 -0.43 -10.11 -12.39
CA ASN A 131 -1.42 -10.33 -11.35
C ASN A 131 -2.44 -9.20 -11.33
N THR A 132 -3.64 -9.50 -10.85
CA THR A 132 -4.77 -8.56 -10.78
C THR A 132 -4.96 -7.92 -9.42
N ALA A 133 -4.13 -8.30 -8.44
CA ALA A 133 -4.27 -7.87 -7.06
C ALA A 133 -3.34 -6.69 -6.69
N ASN A 134 -2.24 -6.54 -7.41
CA ASN A 134 -1.43 -5.33 -7.33
C ASN A 134 -2.00 -4.27 -8.27
N GLY A 135 -1.67 -3.01 -8.02
CA GLY A 135 -2.20 -1.91 -8.83
C GLY A 135 -1.47 -0.60 -8.58
N HIS A 136 -2.10 0.49 -8.98
CA HIS A 136 -1.60 1.83 -8.72
C HIS A 136 -2.73 2.83 -8.50
N ILE A 137 -2.39 3.93 -7.87
CA ILE A 137 -3.28 5.03 -7.50
C ILE A 137 -2.58 6.38 -7.74
N HIS A 138 -3.35 7.45 -7.69
CA HIS A 138 -2.82 8.79 -7.46
C HIS A 138 -2.66 9.00 -5.93
N PRO A 139 -1.42 8.95 -5.38
CA PRO A 139 -1.21 8.86 -3.93
C PRO A 139 -1.71 10.09 -3.17
N LEU A 140 -1.56 11.29 -3.75
CA LEU A 140 -2.07 12.50 -3.12
C LEU A 140 -3.60 12.51 -3.05
N ASN A 141 -4.27 12.06 -4.11
CA ASN A 141 -5.73 11.98 -4.12
C ASN A 141 -6.25 10.96 -3.11
N LEU A 142 -5.59 9.79 -2.98
CA LEU A 142 -5.92 8.85 -1.92
C LEU A 142 -5.79 9.50 -0.55
N CYS A 143 -4.67 10.17 -0.27
CA CYS A 143 -4.41 10.79 1.02
C CYS A 143 -5.45 11.88 1.37
N ILE A 144 -5.80 12.73 0.40
CA ILE A 144 -6.84 13.75 0.55
C ILE A 144 -8.22 13.12 0.74
N GLY A 145 -8.54 12.07 -0.03
CA GLY A 145 -9.79 11.36 0.08
C GLY A 145 -9.97 10.67 1.44
N GLU A 146 -8.93 10.03 1.96
CA GLU A 146 -8.96 9.45 3.32
C GLU A 146 -9.12 10.51 4.41
N ALA A 147 -8.47 11.67 4.26
CA ALA A 147 -8.64 12.79 5.19
C ALA A 147 -10.10 13.31 5.15
N ALA A 148 -10.68 13.48 3.97
CA ALA A 148 -12.08 13.88 3.82
C ALA A 148 -13.03 12.84 4.43
N ALA A 149 -12.77 11.55 4.22
CA ALA A 149 -13.52 10.46 4.84
C ALA A 149 -13.43 10.51 6.38
N ALA A 150 -12.25 10.76 6.94
CA ALA A 150 -12.08 10.91 8.38
C ALA A 150 -12.88 12.09 8.93
N VAL A 151 -12.87 13.25 8.25
CA VAL A 151 -13.67 14.42 8.62
C VAL A 151 -15.16 14.12 8.55
N SER A 152 -15.64 13.43 7.52
CA SER A 152 -17.05 13.03 7.40
C SER A 152 -17.51 12.12 8.54
N ARG A 153 -16.58 11.45 9.20
CA ARG A 153 -16.80 10.60 10.39
C ARG A 153 -16.55 11.32 11.72
N GLY A 154 -16.36 12.64 11.68
CA GLY A 154 -16.23 13.48 12.86
C GLY A 154 -14.78 13.75 13.33
N ALA A 155 -13.76 13.37 12.57
CA ALA A 155 -12.39 13.79 12.88
C ALA A 155 -12.23 15.28 12.64
N ARG A 156 -11.45 15.93 13.50
CA ARG A 156 -11.01 17.31 13.30
C ARG A 156 -9.56 17.33 12.83
N ILE A 157 -9.30 17.91 11.67
CA ILE A 157 -7.95 17.98 11.09
C ILE A 157 -7.48 19.43 11.08
N PHE A 158 -6.28 19.65 11.61
CA PHE A 158 -5.63 20.96 11.65
C PHE A 158 -4.31 20.90 10.89
N GLU A 159 -4.30 21.51 9.72
CA GLU A 159 -3.10 21.71 8.92
C GLU A 159 -2.25 22.86 9.47
N GLN A 160 -1.00 22.95 9.02
CA GLN A 160 -0.03 23.96 9.44
C GLN A 160 0.11 24.05 10.98
N THR A 161 -0.07 22.91 11.62
CA THR A 161 -0.07 22.78 13.09
C THR A 161 0.98 21.75 13.50
N ARG A 162 2.22 22.23 13.68
CA ARG A 162 3.35 21.37 14.06
C ARG A 162 3.28 20.98 15.52
N ALA A 163 3.42 19.67 15.81
CA ALA A 163 3.71 19.20 17.15
C ALA A 163 5.13 19.60 17.53
N LEU A 164 5.27 20.40 18.60
CA LEU A 164 6.56 20.84 19.12
C LEU A 164 7.06 19.94 20.23
N GLU A 165 6.15 19.41 21.04
CA GLU A 165 6.46 18.59 22.19
C GLU A 165 5.31 17.68 22.53
N ILE A 166 5.61 16.46 22.96
CA ILE A 166 4.65 15.52 23.54
C ILE A 166 5.00 15.39 25.02
N MET A 167 4.14 15.86 25.88
CA MET A 167 4.30 15.82 27.32
C MET A 167 3.58 14.60 27.87
N PRO A 168 4.29 13.56 28.33
CA PRO A 168 3.68 12.38 28.96
C PRO A 168 3.15 12.74 30.35
N GLY A 169 2.16 11.98 30.81
CA GLY A 169 1.54 12.12 32.13
C GLY A 169 0.22 11.37 32.18
N ASP A 170 -0.55 11.53 33.25
CA ASP A 170 -1.90 10.96 33.36
C ASP A 170 -2.81 11.38 32.22
N ARG A 171 -2.57 12.59 31.71
CA ARG A 171 -3.06 13.07 30.44
C ARG A 171 -1.88 13.44 29.56
N VAL A 172 -1.77 12.78 28.39
CA VAL A 172 -0.79 13.17 27.39
C VAL A 172 -1.24 14.49 26.74
N VAL A 173 -0.34 15.44 26.66
CA VAL A 173 -0.60 16.77 26.05
C VAL A 173 0.39 16.98 24.91
N VAL A 174 -0.13 17.36 23.74
CA VAL A 174 0.69 17.74 22.60
C VAL A 174 0.71 19.28 22.51
N ARG A 175 1.91 19.88 22.62
CA ARG A 175 2.10 21.31 22.47
C ARG A 175 2.36 21.68 21.01
N THR A 176 1.69 22.71 20.54
CA THR A 176 1.89 23.32 19.22
C THR A 176 2.24 24.80 19.38
N GLU A 177 2.53 25.50 18.28
CA GLU A 177 2.72 26.97 18.32
C GLU A 177 1.44 27.72 18.69
N GLN A 178 0.27 27.15 18.35
CA GLN A 178 -1.03 27.82 18.50
C GLN A 178 -1.81 27.37 19.74
N GLY A 179 -1.34 26.36 20.47
CA GLY A 179 -2.05 25.85 21.64
C GLY A 179 -1.62 24.44 22.05
N ARG A 180 -2.55 23.74 22.70
CA ARG A 180 -2.36 22.38 23.22
C ARG A 180 -3.52 21.49 22.77
N VAL A 181 -3.20 20.24 22.48
CA VAL A 181 -4.14 19.17 22.15
C VAL A 181 -3.98 18.05 23.15
#